data_37eec44b0f76b56ec3b639d4b7623806
#
_entry.id   37eec44b0f76b56ec3b639d4b7623806
#
_cell.length_a   1.000
_cell.length_b   1.000
_cell.length_c   1.000
_cell.angle_alpha   90.00
_cell.angle_beta   90.00
_cell.angle_gamma   90.00
#
_symmetry.space_group_name_H-M   'P 1'
#
loop_
_entity.id
_entity.type
_entity.pdbx_description
1 polymer ?
#
loop_
_entity_poly.entity_id
_entity_poly.type
_entity_poly.pdbx_seq_one_letter_code
_entity_poly.pdbx_strand_id
1 'polypeptide(L)'
;MEHWDGQMDLFDANPQREVSRDQTVVVFDLETQRSFADVGGRSQLHKLGVSVGAAYRYDRDQFLVVTEDEIDQLIGLLFEAELVVGYNIRGFDYEVLRAYTDRDLQQLPTFDIMYDLEERLGFRPKLESVASPTLGVGKSADGLQALEWWRRGEVDKIAEYCREDVRVTRDLYDFGKRHRWVHVDRFGGKPRKVAVEW
;
A
#
# COMPACT_ATOMS: atom_id res chain seq x y z
N MET A 1 -14.57 40.08 24.10
CA MET A 1 -15.50 39.14 23.41
C MET A 1 -14.95 39.01 21.99
N GLU A 2 -13.92 38.19 21.85
CA GLU A 2 -13.21 37.99 20.57
C GLU A 2 -13.68 36.67 19.95
N HIS A 3 -14.27 36.79 18.75
CA HIS A 3 -14.69 35.68 17.93
C HIS A 3 -13.46 34.95 17.37
N TRP A 4 -13.35 33.68 17.68
CA TRP A 4 -12.42 32.75 17.08
C TRP A 4 -13.11 32.12 15.85
N ASP A 5 -12.88 32.66 14.66
CA ASP A 5 -13.22 32.03 13.39
C ASP A 5 -12.03 31.16 12.95
N GLY A 6 -12.04 29.92 13.42
CA GLY A 6 -11.05 28.93 13.05
C GLY A 6 -11.58 27.92 12.02
N GLN A 7 -11.88 28.38 10.83
CA GLN A 7 -12.07 27.50 9.68
C GLN A 7 -10.71 27.33 9.00
N MET A 8 -9.99 26.26 9.38
CA MET A 8 -8.77 25.87 8.69
C MET A 8 -9.19 25.07 7.45
N ASP A 9 -9.05 25.69 6.28
CA ASP A 9 -9.16 25.05 4.97
C ASP A 9 -8.08 23.96 4.85
N LEU A 10 -8.51 22.70 5.03
CA LEU A 10 -7.67 21.50 4.94
C LEU A 10 -7.36 21.07 3.47
N PHE A 11 -7.69 21.93 2.51
CA PHE A 11 -7.49 21.64 1.07
C PHE A 11 -6.61 22.65 0.34
N ASP A 12 -5.69 23.30 1.07
CA ASP A 12 -4.79 24.20 0.37
C ASP A 12 -3.64 23.45 -0.29
N ALA A 13 -3.42 23.82 -1.54
CA ALA A 13 -2.52 23.23 -2.52
C ALA A 13 -1.18 22.81 -1.92
N ASN A 14 -0.81 21.57 -2.14
CA ASN A 14 0.46 20.97 -1.77
C ASN A 14 1.66 21.69 -2.45
N PRO A 15 2.40 22.55 -1.76
CA PRO A 15 3.67 23.05 -2.27
C PRO A 15 4.77 22.09 -1.80
N GLN A 16 5.36 21.40 -2.78
CA GLN A 16 6.62 20.66 -2.69
C GLN A 16 6.52 19.19 -2.30
N ARG A 17 6.13 18.34 -3.27
CA ARG A 17 6.59 16.97 -3.36
C ARG A 17 8.10 17.00 -3.68
N GLU A 18 8.94 16.90 -2.67
CA GLU A 18 10.37 16.66 -2.83
C GLU A 18 10.68 15.16 -2.98
N VAL A 19 10.02 14.50 -3.92
CA VAL A 19 10.63 13.36 -4.59
C VAL A 19 11.22 13.96 -5.86
N SER A 20 12.54 13.83 -6.08
CA SER A 20 13.10 14.31 -7.33
C SER A 20 12.32 13.65 -8.47
N ARG A 21 11.77 14.43 -9.39
CA ARG A 21 11.00 13.93 -10.53
C ARG A 21 11.81 13.01 -11.46
N ASP A 22 13.08 12.82 -11.13
CA ASP A 22 14.04 12.00 -11.86
C ASP A 22 14.12 10.56 -11.33
N GLN A 23 13.54 10.24 -10.15
CA GLN A 23 13.55 8.87 -9.61
C GLN A 23 12.22 8.16 -9.89
N THR A 24 12.31 6.99 -10.50
CA THR A 24 11.14 6.12 -10.73
C THR A 24 10.80 5.37 -9.46
N VAL A 25 10.06 6.04 -8.56
CA VAL A 25 9.49 5.40 -7.36
C VAL A 25 8.09 4.90 -7.70
N VAL A 26 7.82 3.64 -7.35
CA VAL A 26 6.52 2.98 -7.56
C VAL A 26 5.99 2.51 -6.22
N VAL A 27 4.76 2.88 -5.89
CA VAL A 27 3.99 2.30 -4.77
C VAL A 27 2.99 1.33 -5.36
N PHE A 28 2.88 0.10 -4.82
CA PHE A 28 1.91 -0.86 -5.34
C PHE A 28 1.28 -1.73 -4.25
N ASP A 29 0.17 -2.35 -4.62
CA ASP A 29 -0.60 -3.29 -3.81
C ASP A 29 -1.36 -4.26 -4.72
N LEU A 30 -1.77 -5.42 -4.19
CA LEU A 30 -2.53 -6.45 -4.89
C LEU A 30 -3.74 -6.92 -4.10
N GLU A 31 -4.81 -7.22 -4.83
CA GLU A 31 -5.93 -8.00 -4.33
C GLU A 31 -5.97 -9.40 -4.98
N THR A 32 -6.45 -10.38 -4.24
CA THR A 32 -6.40 -11.78 -4.67
C THR A 32 -7.78 -12.37 -4.97
N GLN A 33 -7.79 -13.41 -5.80
CA GLN A 33 -9.02 -14.13 -6.18
C GLN A 33 -9.46 -15.13 -5.12
N ARG A 34 -8.52 -15.65 -4.33
CA ARG A 34 -8.72 -16.74 -3.37
C ARG A 34 -8.19 -16.36 -2.00
N SER A 35 -8.80 -16.92 -0.98
CA SER A 35 -8.32 -16.82 0.40
C SER A 35 -7.22 -17.84 0.70
N PHE A 36 -6.52 -17.67 1.83
CA PHE A 36 -5.56 -18.67 2.32
C PHE A 36 -6.20 -20.07 2.52
N ALA A 37 -7.46 -20.10 2.94
CA ALA A 37 -8.18 -21.36 3.13
C ALA A 37 -8.41 -22.10 1.81
N ASP A 38 -8.68 -21.36 0.73
CA ASP A 38 -8.94 -21.94 -0.59
C ASP A 38 -7.71 -22.60 -1.21
N VAL A 39 -6.49 -22.18 -0.81
CA VAL A 39 -5.23 -22.66 -1.39
C VAL A 39 -4.42 -23.57 -0.47
N GLY A 40 -4.91 -23.89 0.71
CA GLY A 40 -4.21 -24.76 1.67
C GLY A 40 -3.23 -24.03 2.61
N GLY A 41 -3.40 -22.71 2.79
CA GLY A 41 -2.68 -21.94 3.78
C GLY A 41 -1.60 -21.01 3.21
N ARG A 42 -0.92 -20.32 4.13
CA ARG A 42 0.05 -19.25 3.81
C ARG A 42 1.29 -19.71 3.03
N SER A 43 1.62 -21.00 3.03
CA SER A 43 2.73 -21.53 2.23
C SER A 43 2.43 -21.61 0.73
N GLN A 44 1.20 -21.33 0.31
CA GLN A 44 0.71 -21.47 -1.07
C GLN A 44 0.28 -20.11 -1.68
N LEU A 45 0.93 -19.01 -1.29
CA LEU A 45 0.57 -17.65 -1.75
C LEU A 45 0.53 -17.52 -3.27
N HIS A 46 1.44 -18.17 -3.98
CA HIS A 46 1.50 -18.21 -5.45
C HIS A 46 0.24 -18.81 -6.11
N LYS A 47 -0.64 -19.47 -5.34
CA LYS A 47 -1.91 -20.03 -5.84
C LYS A 47 -3.11 -19.12 -5.63
N LEU A 48 -2.95 -18.00 -4.95
CA LEU A 48 -4.06 -17.08 -4.64
C LEU A 48 -4.68 -16.46 -5.90
N GLY A 49 -3.90 -16.27 -6.97
CA GLY A 49 -4.31 -15.56 -8.17
C GLY A 49 -4.48 -14.06 -7.88
N VAL A 50 -4.21 -13.21 -8.86
CA VAL A 50 -4.43 -11.76 -8.75
C VAL A 50 -5.82 -11.44 -9.27
N SER A 51 -6.66 -10.76 -8.48
CA SER A 51 -7.90 -10.19 -8.99
C SER A 51 -7.68 -8.82 -9.62
N VAL A 52 -6.95 -7.95 -8.90
CA VAL A 52 -6.55 -6.61 -9.34
C VAL A 52 -5.17 -6.30 -8.76
N GLY A 53 -4.34 -5.63 -9.54
CA GLY A 53 -3.13 -4.97 -9.08
C GLY A 53 -3.23 -3.48 -9.32
N ALA A 54 -2.77 -2.66 -8.38
CA ALA A 54 -2.68 -1.23 -8.55
C ALA A 54 -1.27 -0.73 -8.23
N ALA A 55 -0.82 0.29 -8.97
CA ALA A 55 0.44 0.96 -8.73
C ALA A 55 0.31 2.46 -8.94
N TYR A 56 1.10 3.24 -8.21
CA TYR A 56 1.27 4.66 -8.42
C TYR A 56 2.72 4.97 -8.75
N ARG A 57 2.94 5.75 -9.82
CA ARG A 57 4.25 6.22 -10.27
C ARG A 57 4.45 7.68 -9.89
N TYR A 58 5.50 7.97 -9.15
CA TYR A 58 5.82 9.35 -8.76
C TYR A 58 6.29 10.22 -9.93
N ASP A 59 7.09 9.66 -10.85
CA ASP A 59 7.64 10.38 -11.99
C ASP A 59 6.58 10.90 -12.97
N ARG A 60 5.43 10.21 -13.04
CA ARG A 60 4.32 10.57 -13.93
C ARG A 60 3.07 11.06 -13.21
N ASP A 61 3.03 11.01 -11.88
CA ASP A 61 1.84 11.30 -11.06
C ASP A 61 0.60 10.54 -11.56
N GLN A 62 0.77 9.23 -11.80
CA GLN A 62 -0.24 8.39 -12.43
C GLN A 62 -0.44 7.08 -11.70
N PHE A 63 -1.70 6.63 -11.67
CA PHE A 63 -2.05 5.28 -11.28
C PHE A 63 -2.08 4.36 -12.51
N LEU A 64 -1.59 3.14 -12.33
CA LEU A 64 -1.84 1.98 -13.16
C LEU A 64 -2.75 1.06 -12.36
N VAL A 65 -3.83 0.57 -12.97
CA VAL A 65 -4.69 -0.47 -12.39
C VAL A 65 -4.84 -1.57 -13.44
N VAL A 66 -4.58 -2.80 -13.07
CA VAL A 66 -4.57 -3.96 -13.97
C VAL A 66 -5.35 -5.12 -13.38
N THR A 67 -5.92 -5.94 -14.23
CA THR A 67 -6.43 -7.27 -13.87
C THR A 67 -5.37 -8.35 -14.09
N GLU A 68 -5.68 -9.60 -13.76
CA GLU A 68 -4.76 -10.74 -13.95
C GLU A 68 -4.23 -10.84 -15.39
N ASP A 69 -5.08 -10.60 -16.39
CA ASP A 69 -4.71 -10.69 -17.82
C ASP A 69 -3.67 -9.65 -18.25
N GLU A 70 -3.53 -8.58 -17.46
CA GLU A 70 -2.60 -7.46 -17.71
C GLU A 70 -1.46 -7.40 -16.70
N ILE A 71 -1.30 -8.40 -15.84
CA ILE A 71 -0.35 -8.40 -14.72
C ILE A 71 1.10 -8.18 -15.15
N ASP A 72 1.45 -8.57 -16.37
CA ASP A 72 2.78 -8.35 -16.95
C ASP A 72 3.14 -6.87 -17.05
N GLN A 73 2.15 -5.97 -17.21
CA GLN A 73 2.38 -4.53 -17.22
C GLN A 73 2.82 -4.03 -15.84
N LEU A 74 2.18 -4.54 -14.77
CA LEU A 74 2.58 -4.23 -13.40
C LEU A 74 3.97 -4.79 -13.10
N ILE A 75 4.23 -6.05 -13.43
CA ILE A 75 5.54 -6.67 -13.22
C ILE A 75 6.64 -5.91 -13.96
N GLY A 76 6.40 -5.54 -15.22
CA GLY A 76 7.33 -4.72 -16.01
C GLY A 76 7.64 -3.40 -15.32
N LEU A 77 6.61 -2.71 -14.83
CA LEU A 77 6.74 -1.45 -14.09
C LEU A 77 7.58 -1.60 -12.81
N LEU A 78 7.38 -2.68 -12.05
CA LEU A 78 8.15 -2.93 -10.82
C LEU A 78 9.64 -3.13 -11.12
N PHE A 79 9.98 -3.79 -12.24
CA PHE A 79 11.37 -4.00 -12.64
C PHE A 79 12.04 -2.77 -13.29
N GLU A 80 11.27 -1.77 -13.71
CA GLU A 80 11.77 -0.47 -14.16
C GLU A 80 11.97 0.52 -13.00
N ALA A 81 11.42 0.23 -11.82
CA ALA A 81 11.47 1.12 -10.69
C ALA A 81 12.86 1.16 -10.04
N GLU A 82 13.33 2.36 -9.70
CA GLU A 82 14.52 2.55 -8.86
C GLU A 82 14.23 2.27 -7.38
N LEU A 83 12.96 2.37 -6.98
CA LEU A 83 12.47 2.00 -5.66
C LEU A 83 11.02 1.54 -5.75
N VAL A 84 10.75 0.37 -5.22
CA VAL A 84 9.39 -0.14 -5.00
C VAL A 84 9.02 0.07 -3.53
N VAL A 85 7.89 0.69 -3.28
CA VAL A 85 7.34 0.94 -1.93
C VAL A 85 6.04 0.18 -1.79
N GLY A 86 5.79 -0.38 -0.61
CA GLY A 86 4.53 -1.01 -0.29
C GLY A 86 4.38 -1.37 1.17
N TYR A 87 3.30 -2.06 1.48
CA TYR A 87 2.99 -2.48 2.84
C TYR A 87 2.88 -4.02 2.93
N ASN A 88 3.87 -4.70 3.49
CA ASN A 88 3.99 -6.17 3.53
C ASN A 88 4.18 -6.83 2.15
N ILE A 89 4.66 -6.09 1.17
CA ILE A 89 4.81 -6.57 -0.20
C ILE A 89 5.85 -7.68 -0.34
N ARG A 90 6.92 -7.66 0.46
CA ARG A 90 7.93 -8.74 0.48
C ARG A 90 7.36 -10.06 0.97
N GLY A 91 6.47 -10.00 1.96
CA GLY A 91 5.90 -11.19 2.60
C GLY A 91 4.61 -11.69 1.96
N PHE A 92 4.00 -10.92 1.07
CA PHE A 92 2.71 -11.28 0.48
C PHE A 92 2.69 -11.05 -1.05
N ASP A 93 2.72 -9.83 -1.51
CA ASP A 93 2.48 -9.49 -2.91
C ASP A 93 3.52 -10.12 -3.85
N TYR A 94 4.79 -10.06 -3.50
CA TYR A 94 5.85 -10.71 -4.29
C TYR A 94 5.66 -12.23 -4.35
N GLU A 95 5.20 -12.84 -3.28
CA GLU A 95 4.94 -14.29 -3.25
C GLU A 95 3.73 -14.66 -4.12
N VAL A 96 2.72 -13.78 -4.21
CA VAL A 96 1.60 -13.96 -5.14
C VAL A 96 2.08 -13.81 -6.58
N LEU A 97 2.86 -12.76 -6.88
CA LEU A 97 3.38 -12.48 -8.23
C LEU A 97 4.34 -13.54 -8.77
N ARG A 98 4.94 -14.37 -7.92
CA ARG A 98 5.78 -15.51 -8.35
C ARG A 98 5.06 -16.51 -9.26
N ALA A 99 3.73 -16.51 -9.30
CA ALA A 99 2.97 -17.32 -10.23
C ALA A 99 3.02 -16.79 -11.69
N TYR A 100 3.43 -15.54 -11.88
CA TYR A 100 3.34 -14.82 -13.16
C TYR A 100 4.71 -14.45 -13.74
N THR A 101 5.80 -14.68 -13.01
CA THR A 101 7.16 -14.37 -13.49
C THR A 101 8.21 -15.28 -12.88
N ASP A 102 9.20 -15.66 -13.68
CA ASP A 102 10.40 -16.38 -13.22
C ASP A 102 11.48 -15.43 -12.67
N ARG A 103 11.28 -14.11 -12.79
CA ARG A 103 12.22 -13.11 -12.27
C ARG A 103 12.10 -13.01 -10.76
N ASP A 104 13.23 -12.86 -10.07
CA ASP A 104 13.26 -12.75 -8.61
C ASP A 104 12.86 -11.36 -8.13
N LEU A 105 11.61 -11.20 -7.72
CA LEU A 105 11.06 -9.95 -7.19
C LEU A 105 11.71 -9.53 -5.86
N GLN A 106 12.30 -10.46 -5.10
CA GLN A 106 12.98 -10.13 -3.84
C GLN A 106 14.28 -9.36 -4.06
N GLN A 107 14.83 -9.34 -5.29
CA GLN A 107 16.00 -8.55 -5.68
C GLN A 107 15.67 -7.09 -6.02
N LEU A 108 14.40 -6.74 -6.14
CA LEU A 108 14.00 -5.36 -6.42
C LEU A 108 14.42 -4.42 -5.27
N PRO A 109 14.91 -3.21 -5.59
CA PRO A 109 15.09 -2.17 -4.59
C PRO A 109 13.75 -1.85 -3.92
N THR A 110 13.56 -2.35 -2.70
CA THR A 110 12.24 -2.35 -2.04
C THR A 110 12.29 -1.70 -0.68
N PHE A 111 11.37 -0.78 -0.43
CA PHE A 111 11.06 -0.28 0.90
C PHE A 111 9.68 -0.80 1.33
N ASP A 112 9.69 -1.75 2.25
CA ASP A 112 8.47 -2.34 2.83
C ASP A 112 8.18 -1.69 4.18
N ILE A 113 7.14 -0.85 4.21
CA ILE A 113 6.78 -0.05 5.41
C ILE A 113 6.48 -0.95 6.61
N MET A 114 5.79 -2.07 6.39
CA MET A 114 5.44 -2.98 7.48
C MET A 114 6.69 -3.62 8.11
N TYR A 115 7.68 -3.98 7.29
CA TYR A 115 8.94 -4.56 7.79
C TYR A 115 9.77 -3.54 8.59
N ASP A 116 9.89 -2.29 8.11
CA ASP A 116 10.57 -1.23 8.88
C ASP A 116 9.88 -0.99 10.23
N LEU A 117 8.56 -0.98 10.24
CA LEU A 117 7.81 -0.81 11.48
C LEU A 117 7.90 -2.05 12.39
N GLU A 118 7.95 -3.27 11.85
CA GLU A 118 8.14 -4.50 12.64
C GLU A 118 9.48 -4.47 13.38
N GLU A 119 10.56 -4.07 12.72
CA GLU A 119 11.89 -3.95 13.36
C GLU A 119 11.87 -2.97 14.54
N ARG A 120 11.14 -1.86 14.41
CA ARG A 120 11.04 -0.83 15.46
C ARG A 120 10.09 -1.19 16.60
N LEU A 121 9.05 -1.97 16.32
CA LEU A 121 7.94 -2.25 17.24
C LEU A 121 8.01 -3.63 17.88
N GLY A 122 8.68 -4.60 17.23
CA GLY A 122 8.68 -6.00 17.61
C GLY A 122 7.37 -6.76 17.30
N PHE A 123 6.49 -6.17 16.49
CA PHE A 123 5.27 -6.80 15.97
C PHE A 123 4.86 -6.18 14.64
N ARG A 124 4.04 -6.89 13.86
CA ARG A 124 3.52 -6.46 12.55
C ARG A 124 2.24 -5.64 12.71
N PRO A 125 2.27 -4.31 12.55
CA PRO A 125 1.06 -3.51 12.55
C PRO A 125 0.29 -3.72 11.24
N LYS A 126 -1.04 -3.58 11.26
CA LYS A 126 -1.85 -3.51 10.04
C LYS A 126 -1.72 -2.11 9.42
N LEU A 127 -1.84 -1.99 8.10
CA LEU A 127 -1.84 -0.69 7.41
C LEU A 127 -2.82 0.29 8.06
N GLU A 128 -4.05 -0.13 8.30
CA GLU A 128 -5.08 0.68 8.92
C GLU A 128 -4.68 1.22 10.31
N SER A 129 -4.00 0.38 11.13
CA SER A 129 -3.58 0.77 12.48
C SER A 129 -2.45 1.80 12.50
N VAL A 130 -1.82 2.05 11.35
CA VAL A 130 -0.80 3.09 11.15
C VAL A 130 -1.37 4.27 10.40
N ALA A 131 -2.06 4.03 9.29
CA ALA A 131 -2.58 5.06 8.41
C ALA A 131 -3.68 5.90 9.08
N SER A 132 -4.67 5.27 9.71
CA SER A 132 -5.77 5.99 10.36
C SER A 132 -5.28 7.03 11.41
N PRO A 133 -4.44 6.67 12.38
CA PRO A 133 -3.99 7.63 13.38
C PRO A 133 -2.91 8.60 12.86
N THR A 134 -2.25 8.30 11.74
CA THR A 134 -1.21 9.16 11.16
C THR A 134 -1.79 10.18 10.19
N LEU A 135 -2.69 9.75 9.31
CA LEU A 135 -3.24 10.55 8.21
C LEU A 135 -4.65 11.08 8.51
N GLY A 136 -5.32 10.57 9.55
CA GLY A 136 -6.71 10.90 9.83
C GLY A 136 -7.70 10.28 8.83
N VAL A 137 -7.29 9.28 8.07
CA VAL A 137 -8.17 8.60 7.10
C VAL A 137 -9.08 7.60 7.80
N GLY A 138 -10.30 7.45 7.28
CA GLY A 138 -11.25 6.45 7.78
C GLY A 138 -10.80 5.01 7.49
N LYS A 139 -11.56 4.05 8.03
CA LYS A 139 -11.35 2.64 7.72
C LYS A 139 -11.65 2.38 6.25
N SER A 140 -10.72 1.74 5.54
CA SER A 140 -10.98 1.08 4.27
C SER A 140 -11.77 -0.23 4.50
N ALA A 141 -12.29 -0.83 3.43
CA ALA A 141 -12.79 -2.21 3.46
C ALA A 141 -11.65 -3.15 3.91
N ASP A 142 -11.95 -4.38 4.24
CA ASP A 142 -10.91 -5.38 4.48
C ASP A 142 -10.76 -6.34 3.27
N GLY A 143 -9.63 -7.04 3.19
CA GLY A 143 -9.37 -7.96 2.09
C GLY A 143 -10.39 -9.11 1.97
N LEU A 144 -11.18 -9.41 3.01
CA LEU A 144 -12.29 -10.38 2.93
C LEU A 144 -13.43 -9.82 2.07
N GLN A 145 -13.65 -8.52 2.12
CA GLN A 145 -14.64 -7.86 1.28
C GLN A 145 -14.24 -7.89 -0.21
N ALA A 146 -12.95 -7.74 -0.52
CA ALA A 146 -12.44 -7.86 -1.89
C ALA A 146 -12.69 -9.27 -2.47
N LEU A 147 -12.49 -10.33 -1.68
CA LEU A 147 -12.81 -11.70 -2.07
C LEU A 147 -14.32 -11.92 -2.35
N GLU A 148 -15.19 -11.27 -1.59
CA GLU A 148 -16.65 -11.32 -1.86
C GLU A 148 -17.00 -10.60 -3.16
N TRP A 149 -16.42 -9.43 -3.42
CA TRP A 149 -16.59 -8.71 -4.68
C TRP A 149 -16.10 -9.54 -5.88
N TRP A 150 -14.94 -10.21 -5.73
CA TRP A 150 -14.44 -11.11 -6.77
C TRP A 150 -15.44 -12.21 -7.12
N ARG A 151 -15.98 -12.90 -6.11
CA ARG A 151 -16.99 -13.97 -6.32
C ARG A 151 -18.27 -13.47 -7.00
N ARG A 152 -18.56 -12.18 -6.89
CA ARG A 152 -19.73 -11.52 -7.52
C ARG A 152 -19.40 -10.89 -8.88
N GLY A 153 -18.14 -10.93 -9.31
CA GLY A 153 -17.69 -10.24 -10.53
C GLY A 153 -17.66 -8.72 -10.43
N GLU A 154 -17.63 -8.16 -9.21
CA GLU A 154 -17.63 -6.72 -8.94
C GLU A 154 -16.20 -6.15 -9.01
N VAL A 155 -15.50 -6.37 -10.13
CA VAL A 155 -14.07 -6.05 -10.32
C VAL A 155 -13.79 -4.54 -10.15
N ASP A 156 -14.70 -3.67 -10.58
CA ASP A 156 -14.54 -2.21 -10.43
C ASP A 156 -14.42 -1.79 -8.96
N LYS A 157 -15.13 -2.46 -8.05
CA LYS A 157 -15.02 -2.19 -6.62
C LYS A 157 -13.68 -2.62 -6.04
N ILE A 158 -13.14 -3.74 -6.52
CA ILE A 158 -11.81 -4.22 -6.13
C ILE A 158 -10.75 -3.24 -6.64
N ALA A 159 -10.91 -2.77 -7.88
CA ALA A 159 -10.00 -1.81 -8.50
C ALA A 159 -9.93 -0.48 -7.71
N GLU A 160 -11.08 0.05 -7.31
CA GLU A 160 -11.12 1.27 -6.49
C GLU A 160 -10.53 1.04 -5.10
N TYR A 161 -10.81 -0.11 -4.47
CA TYR A 161 -10.28 -0.48 -3.17
C TYR A 161 -8.75 -0.64 -3.20
N CYS A 162 -8.21 -1.42 -4.13
CA CYS A 162 -6.78 -1.62 -4.32
C CYS A 162 -6.05 -0.29 -4.61
N ARG A 163 -6.64 0.56 -5.46
CA ARG A 163 -6.13 1.91 -5.74
C ARG A 163 -6.12 2.79 -4.50
N GLU A 164 -7.14 2.68 -3.65
CA GLU A 164 -7.20 3.42 -2.37
C GLU A 164 -6.09 2.96 -1.42
N ASP A 165 -5.82 1.66 -1.31
CA ASP A 165 -4.75 1.12 -0.47
C ASP A 165 -3.37 1.58 -0.97
N VAL A 166 -3.15 1.65 -2.29
CA VAL A 166 -1.95 2.27 -2.88
C VAL A 166 -1.85 3.75 -2.52
N ARG A 167 -2.97 4.51 -2.60
CA ARG A 167 -3.00 5.93 -2.23
C ARG A 167 -2.65 6.14 -0.76
N VAL A 168 -3.25 5.37 0.13
CA VAL A 168 -3.01 5.43 1.57
C VAL A 168 -1.56 5.05 1.90
N THR A 169 -1.02 4.02 1.27
CA THR A 169 0.38 3.58 1.44
C THR A 169 1.35 4.66 0.97
N ARG A 170 1.09 5.29 -0.19
CA ARG A 170 1.86 6.42 -0.71
C ARG A 170 1.86 7.60 0.27
N ASP A 171 0.67 8.00 0.71
CA ASP A 171 0.50 9.17 1.59
C ASP A 171 1.16 8.92 2.96
N LEU A 172 1.12 7.67 3.45
CA LEU A 172 1.82 7.26 4.67
C LEU A 172 3.36 7.33 4.50
N TYR A 173 3.87 6.85 3.36
CA TYR A 173 5.29 6.95 3.04
C TYR A 173 5.75 8.40 2.95
N ASP A 174 5.02 9.26 2.24
CA ASP A 174 5.30 10.68 2.13
C ASP A 174 5.27 11.39 3.49
N PHE A 175 4.30 11.04 4.33
CA PHE A 175 4.21 11.56 5.70
C PHE A 175 5.44 11.17 6.52
N GLY A 176 5.83 9.89 6.50
CA GLY A 176 6.99 9.40 7.23
C GLY A 176 8.29 10.07 6.77
N LYS A 177 8.51 10.22 5.46
CA LYS A 177 9.65 10.94 4.88
C LYS A 177 9.71 12.40 5.37
N ARG A 178 8.57 13.10 5.35
CA ARG A 178 8.49 14.52 5.71
C ARG A 178 8.65 14.77 7.19
N HIS A 179 7.96 13.96 8.00
CA HIS A 179 7.83 14.24 9.44
C HIS A 179 8.76 13.41 10.31
N ARG A 180 9.37 12.34 9.77
CA ARG A 180 10.26 11.42 10.48
C ARG A 180 9.60 10.70 11.65
N TRP A 181 8.28 10.54 11.60
CA TRP A 181 7.50 9.76 12.56
C TRP A 181 6.15 9.38 11.96
N VAL A 182 5.55 8.32 12.50
CA VAL A 182 4.16 7.91 12.27
C VAL A 182 3.47 7.61 13.60
N HIS A 183 2.15 7.56 13.60
CA HIS A 183 1.40 7.03 14.73
C HIS A 183 1.02 5.57 14.50
N VAL A 184 1.05 4.77 15.56
CA VAL A 184 0.61 3.38 15.52
C VAL A 184 -0.39 3.14 16.63
N ASP A 185 -1.60 2.71 16.26
CA ASP A 185 -2.61 2.24 17.20
C ASP A 185 -2.44 0.73 17.41
N ARG A 186 -2.31 0.33 18.67
CA ARG A 186 -2.30 -1.07 19.06
C ARG A 186 -3.53 -1.35 19.91
N PHE A 187 -4.46 -2.12 19.36
CA PHE A 187 -5.69 -2.55 20.06
C PHE A 187 -6.68 -1.45 20.47
N GLY A 188 -6.83 -0.38 19.67
CA GLY A 188 -7.81 0.69 19.93
C GLY A 188 -7.47 1.58 21.15
N GLY A 189 -6.21 1.60 21.55
CA GLY A 189 -5.71 2.47 22.60
C GLY A 189 -5.37 3.89 22.10
N LYS A 190 -4.62 4.65 22.90
CA LYS A 190 -4.04 5.90 22.40
C LYS A 190 -2.93 5.59 21.40
N PRO A 191 -2.95 6.18 20.19
CA PRO A 191 -1.90 6.00 19.21
C PRO A 191 -0.52 6.37 19.79
N ARG A 192 0.47 5.55 19.52
CA ARG A 192 1.86 5.78 19.93
C ARG A 192 2.61 6.41 18.75
N LYS A 193 3.32 7.49 19.01
CA LYS A 193 4.26 8.08 18.05
C LYS A 193 5.53 7.20 17.95
N VAL A 194 5.89 6.85 16.72
CA VAL A 194 7.05 6.02 16.37
C VAL A 194 7.95 6.81 15.43
N ALA A 195 9.22 6.98 15.80
CA ALA A 195 10.20 7.61 14.93
C ALA A 195 10.54 6.69 13.75
N VAL A 196 10.67 7.24 12.56
CA VAL A 196 11.04 6.56 11.32
C VAL A 196 12.13 7.33 10.57
N GLU A 197 12.87 6.64 9.68
CA GLU A 197 13.98 7.20 8.91
C GLU A 197 13.78 6.96 7.39
N TRP A 198 12.58 7.15 6.94
CA TRP A 198 12.19 6.92 5.54
C TRP A 198 12.72 8.00 4.58
#